data_0b38a9bb88cb7b7f15a23b70f46ff35e
#
_entry.id   0b38a9bb88cb7b7f15a23b70f46ff35e
#
_cell.length_a   1.000
_cell.length_b   1.000
_cell.length_c   1.000
_cell.angle_alpha   90.00
_cell.angle_beta   90.00
_cell.angle_gamma   90.00
#
_symmetry.space_group_name_H-M   'P 1'
#
loop_
_entity.id
_entity.type
_entity.pdbx_description
1 polymer ?
#
loop_
_entity_poly.entity_id
_entity_poly.type
_entity_poly.pdbx_seq_one_letter_code
_entity_poly.pdbx_strand_id
1 'polypeptide(L)'
;GVLSMLPFDHFHGMRRDVIECMKEIGISMLRWPGGNFAGEYRWQDGLLDADERAPLEAYMENETQPYTNGYDYNEVGIDEFIALCREIGAEPFLTINLANASPEENAAWVEYCNGADDTRYGQLRAQRGHKDAYQVRYWSLGNEMGYGHMEGPMTPGQYVMLARRQMRAMLDVSPDLQLFSSGPYPSEEWGTKSAKELAENVKYASLHHYTYVPLDYSSDEAAKNTC
;
A
#
# COMPACT_ATOMS: atom_id res chain seq x y z
N GLY A 1 6.98 -7.90 -14.25
CA GLY A 1 7.37 -7.27 -12.97
C GLY A 1 7.99 -5.90 -13.18
N VAL A 2 7.90 -5.07 -12.16
CA VAL A 2 8.48 -3.72 -12.16
C VAL A 2 9.98 -3.74 -11.87
N LEU A 3 10.45 -4.79 -11.20
CA LEU A 3 11.84 -4.91 -10.79
C LEU A 3 12.76 -5.26 -11.96
N SER A 4 13.94 -4.64 -11.98
CA SER A 4 14.98 -4.89 -13.00
C SER A 4 16.01 -5.88 -12.46
N MET A 5 16.34 -6.86 -13.26
CA MET A 5 17.48 -7.74 -13.00
C MET A 5 18.78 -7.25 -13.66
N LEU A 6 18.72 -6.09 -14.33
CA LEU A 6 19.88 -5.53 -15.02
C LEU A 6 20.62 -4.56 -14.10
N PRO A 7 21.93 -4.74 -13.87
CA PRO A 7 22.68 -3.94 -12.90
C PRO A 7 22.86 -2.46 -13.30
N PHE A 8 22.57 -2.09 -14.54
CA PHE A 8 22.82 -0.74 -15.05
C PHE A 8 21.59 -0.03 -15.63
N ASP A 9 20.45 -0.72 -15.79
CA ASP A 9 19.25 -0.16 -16.39
C ASP A 9 18.08 -0.24 -15.41
N HIS A 10 18.26 0.40 -14.27
CA HIS A 10 17.21 0.48 -13.25
C HIS A 10 17.17 1.87 -12.59
N PHE A 11 16.04 2.18 -12.00
CA PHE A 11 15.82 3.30 -11.11
C PHE A 11 15.45 2.74 -9.74
N HIS A 12 16.36 2.79 -8.78
CA HIS A 12 16.16 2.18 -7.45
C HIS A 12 15.70 0.71 -7.51
N GLY A 13 16.31 -0.10 -8.37
CA GLY A 13 15.94 -1.50 -8.58
C GLY A 13 14.75 -1.72 -9.53
N MET A 14 14.04 -0.67 -9.93
CA MET A 14 12.87 -0.77 -10.81
C MET A 14 13.24 -0.58 -12.27
N ARG A 15 12.52 -1.24 -13.17
CA ARG A 15 12.74 -1.18 -14.62
C ARG A 15 12.42 0.18 -15.19
N ARG A 16 13.37 0.80 -15.92
CA ARG A 16 13.17 2.10 -16.55
C ARG A 16 12.10 2.09 -17.65
N ASP A 17 12.04 1.05 -18.46
CA ASP A 17 11.04 0.91 -19.50
C ASP A 17 9.60 0.90 -18.94
N VAL A 18 9.40 0.26 -17.80
CA VAL A 18 8.10 0.28 -17.10
C VAL A 18 7.78 1.68 -16.55
N ILE A 19 8.78 2.37 -15.99
CA ILE A 19 8.62 3.75 -15.50
C ILE A 19 8.24 4.69 -16.65
N GLU A 20 8.87 4.57 -17.81
CA GLU A 20 8.50 5.38 -18.98
C GLU A 20 7.07 5.09 -19.45
N CYS A 21 6.65 3.82 -19.48
CA CYS A 21 5.25 3.49 -19.76
C CYS A 21 4.28 4.11 -18.72
N MET A 22 4.64 4.11 -17.44
CA MET A 22 3.83 4.76 -16.39
C MET A 22 3.68 6.27 -16.64
N LYS A 23 4.74 6.94 -17.08
CA LYS A 23 4.70 8.36 -17.46
C LYS A 23 3.81 8.60 -18.69
N GLU A 24 3.94 7.78 -19.72
CA GLU A 24 3.14 7.87 -20.95
C GLU A 24 1.64 7.69 -20.67
N ILE A 25 1.28 6.73 -19.79
CA ILE A 25 -0.10 6.50 -19.37
C ILE A 25 -0.63 7.68 -18.54
N GLY A 26 0.25 8.44 -17.88
CA GLY A 26 -0.12 9.57 -17.04
C GLY A 26 -0.73 9.13 -15.71
N ILE A 27 -0.11 8.19 -15.02
CA ILE A 27 -0.57 7.71 -13.72
C ILE A 27 -0.55 8.88 -12.72
N SER A 28 -1.72 9.25 -12.21
CA SER A 28 -1.88 10.38 -11.29
C SER A 28 -1.75 10.00 -9.81
N MET A 29 -1.92 8.72 -9.48
CA MET A 29 -1.81 8.20 -8.12
C MET A 29 -1.30 6.76 -8.14
N LEU A 30 -0.41 6.42 -7.23
CA LEU A 30 0.14 5.07 -7.11
C LEU A 30 -0.04 4.56 -5.67
N ARG A 31 -0.61 3.36 -5.53
CA ARG A 31 -0.90 2.74 -4.24
C ARG A 31 0.17 1.73 -3.85
N TRP A 32 0.62 1.78 -2.58
CA TRP A 32 1.63 0.88 -2.03
C TRP A 32 1.43 0.65 -0.51
N PRO A 33 1.90 -0.45 0.12
CA PRO A 33 2.60 -1.59 -0.46
C PRO A 33 1.70 -2.54 -1.23
N GLY A 34 0.44 -2.24 -1.41
CA GLY A 34 -0.48 -2.97 -2.26
C GLY A 34 -1.72 -3.49 -1.55
N GLY A 35 -2.13 -4.70 -1.93
CA GLY A 35 -3.32 -5.38 -1.44
C GLY A 35 -3.08 -6.11 -0.11
N ASN A 36 -3.24 -7.45 -0.13
CA ASN A 36 -3.15 -8.29 1.07
C ASN A 36 -1.79 -8.20 1.78
N PHE A 37 -0.71 -8.00 1.03
CA PHE A 37 0.62 -7.79 1.57
C PHE A 37 0.70 -6.63 2.59
N ALA A 38 -0.18 -5.61 2.47
CA ALA A 38 -0.22 -4.50 3.43
C ALA A 38 -0.49 -4.95 4.87
N GLY A 39 -1.19 -6.07 5.07
CA GLY A 39 -1.48 -6.64 6.40
C GLY A 39 -0.26 -7.24 7.11
N GLU A 40 0.80 -7.55 6.37
CA GLU A 40 2.05 -8.11 6.92
C GLU A 40 3.23 -7.13 6.83
N TYR A 41 3.07 -6.08 6.04
CA TYR A 41 4.16 -5.15 5.77
C TYR A 41 4.55 -4.33 7.01
N ARG A 42 5.85 -4.35 7.30
CA ARG A 42 6.49 -3.49 8.31
C ARG A 42 7.33 -2.44 7.61
N TRP A 43 6.89 -1.20 7.67
CA TRP A 43 7.54 -0.12 6.93
C TRP A 43 9.00 0.13 7.34
N GLN A 44 9.35 -0.18 8.60
CA GLN A 44 10.72 -0.05 9.10
C GLN A 44 11.69 -1.00 8.40
N ASP A 45 11.24 -2.19 8.01
CA ASP A 45 12.08 -3.16 7.31
C ASP A 45 12.52 -2.59 5.94
N GLY A 46 11.66 -1.81 5.30
CA GLY A 46 11.99 -1.10 4.07
C GLY A 46 13.02 0.03 4.22
N LEU A 47 13.42 0.39 5.44
CA LEU A 47 14.49 1.36 5.70
C LEU A 47 15.88 0.74 5.72
N LEU A 48 16.01 -0.57 5.80
CA LEU A 48 17.30 -1.26 5.66
C LEU A 48 17.80 -1.14 4.22
N ASP A 49 19.09 -1.35 4.03
CA ASP A 49 19.63 -1.52 2.68
C ASP A 49 18.98 -2.74 2.02
N ALA A 50 18.75 -2.69 0.71
CA ALA A 50 17.92 -3.68 0.02
C ALA A 50 18.38 -5.14 0.22
N ASP A 51 19.68 -5.37 0.31
CA ASP A 51 20.31 -6.69 0.58
C ASP A 51 20.23 -7.13 2.05
N GLU A 52 19.87 -6.25 2.95
CA GLU A 52 19.69 -6.54 4.37
C GLU A 52 18.22 -6.78 4.76
N ARG A 53 17.29 -6.51 3.83
CA ARG A 53 15.86 -6.69 4.05
C ARG A 53 15.52 -8.17 4.06
N ALA A 54 14.91 -8.64 5.15
CA ALA A 54 14.46 -10.03 5.22
C ALA A 54 13.36 -10.29 4.19
N PRO A 55 13.43 -11.39 3.44
CA PRO A 55 12.31 -11.82 2.60
C PRO A 55 11.13 -12.20 3.48
N LEU A 56 9.93 -11.82 3.05
CA LEU A 56 8.66 -12.17 3.68
C LEU A 56 8.01 -13.30 2.88
N GLU A 57 7.41 -14.26 3.57
CA GLU A 57 6.57 -15.25 2.89
C GLU A 57 5.42 -14.53 2.20
N ALA A 58 5.27 -14.77 0.90
CA ALA A 58 4.16 -14.22 0.17
C ALA A 58 2.86 -14.84 0.69
N TYR A 59 1.94 -14.00 1.04
CA TYR A 59 0.60 -14.41 1.44
C TYR A 59 -0.05 -15.26 0.34
N MET A 60 -0.62 -16.38 0.71
CA MET A 60 -1.23 -17.42 -0.11
C MET A 60 -0.24 -18.43 -0.72
N GLU A 61 -0.04 -19.52 -0.02
CA GLU A 61 0.74 -20.68 -0.47
C GLU A 61 0.38 -21.19 -1.88
N ASN A 62 -0.84 -20.91 -2.34
CA ASN A 62 -1.36 -21.34 -3.65
C ASN A 62 -1.22 -20.27 -4.75
N GLU A 63 -0.87 -19.04 -4.41
CA GLU A 63 -0.63 -17.94 -5.35
C GLU A 63 0.84 -17.52 -5.37
N THR A 64 1.72 -18.41 -4.95
CA THR A 64 3.16 -18.19 -5.00
C THR A 64 3.53 -17.78 -6.41
N GLN A 65 4.09 -16.60 -6.52
CA GLN A 65 4.64 -16.14 -7.78
C GLN A 65 5.72 -17.15 -8.19
N PRO A 66 5.58 -17.87 -9.31
CA PRO A 66 6.48 -18.99 -9.62
C PRO A 66 7.95 -18.60 -9.72
N TYR A 67 8.22 -17.30 -9.92
CA TYR A 67 9.56 -16.73 -10.06
C TYR A 67 10.17 -16.26 -8.73
N THR A 68 9.43 -16.22 -7.64
CA THR A 68 9.92 -15.82 -6.31
C THR A 68 9.90 -16.97 -5.29
N ASN A 69 9.49 -18.16 -5.71
CA ASN A 69 9.30 -19.33 -4.83
C ASN A 69 8.41 -19.02 -3.60
N GLY A 70 7.46 -18.10 -3.73
CA GLY A 70 6.56 -17.75 -2.66
C GLY A 70 7.11 -16.72 -1.67
N TYR A 71 8.17 -16.01 -2.01
CA TYR A 71 8.72 -14.94 -1.17
C TYR A 71 8.58 -13.57 -1.84
N ASP A 72 8.31 -12.56 -1.04
CA ASP A 72 8.54 -11.15 -1.38
C ASP A 72 9.89 -10.74 -0.78
N TYR A 73 10.80 -10.30 -1.61
CA TYR A 73 12.15 -9.92 -1.19
C TYR A 73 12.24 -8.49 -0.69
N ASN A 74 11.11 -7.78 -0.59
CA ASN A 74 11.02 -6.43 -0.04
C ASN A 74 12.00 -5.43 -0.70
N GLU A 75 12.18 -5.55 -2.02
CA GLU A 75 13.16 -4.74 -2.76
C GLU A 75 12.80 -3.26 -2.83
N VAL A 76 11.54 -2.93 -2.65
CA VAL A 76 11.04 -1.56 -2.66
C VAL A 76 10.58 -1.17 -1.26
N GLY A 77 11.26 -0.22 -0.65
CA GLY A 77 10.86 0.42 0.59
C GLY A 77 10.14 1.75 0.35
N ILE A 78 9.83 2.45 1.43
CA ILE A 78 9.11 3.73 1.36
C ILE A 78 9.90 4.80 0.58
N ASP A 79 11.22 4.87 0.75
CA ASP A 79 12.04 5.88 0.11
C ASP A 79 12.09 5.68 -1.41
N GLU A 80 12.25 4.42 -1.86
CA GLU A 80 12.22 4.05 -3.28
C GLU A 80 10.83 4.26 -3.88
N PHE A 81 9.77 3.95 -3.13
CA PHE A 81 8.39 4.19 -3.58
C PHE A 81 8.09 5.68 -3.78
N ILE A 82 8.49 6.54 -2.84
CA ILE A 82 8.34 7.99 -2.98
C ILE A 82 9.17 8.53 -4.15
N ALA A 83 10.40 8.03 -4.34
CA ALA A 83 11.21 8.39 -5.49
C ALA A 83 10.51 8.04 -6.81
N LEU A 84 9.90 6.84 -6.90
CA LEU A 84 9.10 6.44 -8.07
C LEU A 84 7.92 7.38 -8.29
N CYS A 85 7.14 7.69 -7.26
CA CYS A 85 6.00 8.60 -7.39
C CYS A 85 6.43 9.97 -7.93
N ARG A 86 7.54 10.51 -7.43
CA ARG A 86 8.10 11.79 -7.92
C ARG A 86 8.57 11.70 -9.35
N GLU A 87 9.21 10.59 -9.71
CA GLU A 87 9.73 10.36 -11.07
C GLU A 87 8.61 10.30 -12.11
N ILE A 88 7.46 9.69 -11.78
CA ILE A 88 6.33 9.58 -12.71
C ILE A 88 5.31 10.71 -12.55
N GLY A 89 5.46 11.60 -11.56
CA GLY A 89 4.51 12.67 -11.28
C GLY A 89 3.21 12.22 -10.62
N ALA A 90 3.22 11.09 -9.91
CA ALA A 90 2.05 10.54 -9.22
C ALA A 90 2.00 10.91 -7.74
N GLU A 91 0.79 11.05 -7.20
CA GLU A 91 0.56 11.17 -5.76
C GLU A 91 0.76 9.79 -5.09
N PRO A 92 1.52 9.71 -4.00
CA PRO A 92 1.63 8.48 -3.23
C PRO A 92 0.35 8.21 -2.44
N PHE A 93 -0.12 6.96 -2.48
CA PHE A 93 -1.24 6.46 -1.71
C PHE A 93 -0.79 5.26 -0.90
N LEU A 94 -0.72 5.39 0.41
CA LEU A 94 -0.21 4.36 1.29
C LEU A 94 -1.34 3.57 1.96
N THR A 95 -1.17 2.26 2.05
CA THR A 95 -2.08 1.35 2.78
C THR A 95 -1.39 0.89 4.06
N ILE A 96 -1.97 1.21 5.21
CA ILE A 96 -1.39 0.80 6.50
C ILE A 96 -1.66 -0.68 6.79
N ASN A 97 -0.76 -1.28 7.58
CA ASN A 97 -1.02 -2.53 8.27
C ASN A 97 -2.00 -2.26 9.41
N LEU A 98 -3.30 -2.46 9.17
CA LEU A 98 -4.34 -2.10 10.13
C LEU A 98 -4.41 -3.07 11.30
N ALA A 99 -4.24 -4.36 11.05
CA ALA A 99 -4.55 -5.41 12.00
C ALA A 99 -3.35 -5.80 12.85
N ASN A 100 -2.18 -5.91 12.24
CA ASN A 100 -0.98 -6.45 12.89
C ASN A 100 -0.02 -5.37 13.41
N ALA A 101 -0.12 -4.12 12.92
CA ALA A 101 0.65 -3.01 13.45
C ALA A 101 -0.10 -2.25 14.55
N SER A 102 0.63 -1.77 15.54
CA SER A 102 0.07 -0.88 16.55
C SER A 102 -0.29 0.49 15.99
N PRO A 103 -1.19 1.25 16.63
CA PRO A 103 -1.45 2.64 16.25
C PRO A 103 -0.20 3.51 16.24
N GLU A 104 0.72 3.26 17.17
CA GLU A 104 1.99 3.96 17.31
C GLU A 104 2.93 3.67 16.14
N GLU A 105 2.96 2.43 15.63
CA GLU A 105 3.75 2.06 14.45
C GLU A 105 3.25 2.76 13.19
N ASN A 106 1.93 2.79 12.97
CA ASN A 106 1.37 3.50 11.82
C ASN A 106 1.48 5.02 11.95
N ALA A 107 1.34 5.58 13.15
CA ALA A 107 1.60 6.99 13.43
C ALA A 107 3.08 7.35 13.18
N ALA A 108 4.01 6.47 13.57
CA ALA A 108 5.43 6.62 13.28
C ALA A 108 5.73 6.63 11.78
N TRP A 109 5.01 5.83 10.99
CA TRP A 109 5.14 5.86 9.54
C TRP A 109 4.65 7.19 8.94
N VAL A 110 3.51 7.69 9.45
CA VAL A 110 3.04 9.04 9.06
C VAL A 110 4.07 10.10 9.43
N GLU A 111 4.66 10.03 10.63
CA GLU A 111 5.70 10.98 11.06
C GLU A 111 6.95 10.88 10.18
N TYR A 112 7.37 9.67 9.82
CA TYR A 112 8.48 9.49 8.88
C TYR A 112 8.20 10.18 7.55
N CYS A 113 6.99 10.06 7.03
CA CYS A 113 6.62 10.69 5.75
C CYS A 113 6.40 12.21 5.86
N ASN A 114 5.75 12.68 6.93
CA ASN A 114 5.19 14.03 6.98
C ASN A 114 5.77 14.91 8.10
N GLY A 115 6.46 14.31 9.08
CA GLY A 115 7.04 15.03 10.20
C GLY A 115 8.20 15.95 9.79
N ALA A 116 8.35 17.04 10.52
CA ALA A 116 9.49 17.96 10.37
C ALA A 116 10.81 17.26 10.71
N ASP A 117 11.93 17.80 10.26
CA ASP A 117 13.26 17.21 10.43
C ASP A 117 13.81 17.28 11.87
N ASP A 118 13.06 17.87 12.78
CA ASP A 118 13.30 17.90 14.23
C ASP A 118 12.47 16.89 15.03
N THR A 119 11.49 16.21 14.39
CA THR A 119 10.76 15.12 15.01
C THR A 119 11.55 13.81 14.95
N ARG A 120 11.20 12.82 15.79
CA ARG A 120 11.93 11.56 15.88
C ARG A 120 12.11 10.85 14.54
N TYR A 121 11.01 10.63 13.82
CA TYR A 121 11.05 9.90 12.55
C TYR A 121 11.35 10.83 11.37
N GLY A 122 11.09 12.13 11.48
CA GLY A 122 11.58 13.12 10.52
C GLY A 122 13.10 13.25 10.54
N GLN A 123 13.74 13.17 11.71
CA GLN A 123 15.21 13.09 11.82
C GLN A 123 15.77 11.82 11.18
N LEU A 124 15.09 10.66 11.39
CA LEU A 124 15.50 9.41 10.76
C LEU A 124 15.45 9.53 9.22
N ARG A 125 14.38 10.10 8.67
CA ARG A 125 14.27 10.39 7.24
C ARG A 125 15.41 11.30 6.76
N ALA A 126 15.69 12.39 7.50
CA ALA A 126 16.75 13.33 7.16
C ALA A 126 18.14 12.68 7.17
N GLN A 127 18.43 11.81 8.15
CA GLN A 127 19.69 11.05 8.24
C GLN A 127 19.87 10.09 7.05
N ARG A 128 18.77 9.62 6.46
CA ARG A 128 18.77 8.79 5.25
C ARG A 128 18.89 9.61 3.95
N GLY A 129 19.14 10.91 4.05
CA GLY A 129 19.33 11.80 2.90
C GLY A 129 18.07 12.52 2.41
N HIS A 130 16.94 12.35 3.10
CA HIS A 130 15.63 12.92 2.72
C HIS A 130 15.21 13.98 3.74
N LYS A 131 15.82 15.17 3.67
CA LYS A 131 15.58 16.23 4.65
C LYS A 131 14.14 16.72 4.63
N ASP A 132 13.61 16.97 3.44
CA ASP A 132 12.26 17.50 3.27
C ASP A 132 11.19 16.40 3.49
N ALA A 133 10.09 16.77 4.16
CA ALA A 133 8.96 15.88 4.33
C ALA A 133 8.38 15.43 2.98
N TYR A 134 7.97 14.17 2.90
CA TYR A 134 7.39 13.61 1.68
C TYR A 134 6.00 14.15 1.39
N GLN A 135 5.28 14.62 2.42
CA GLN A 135 3.94 15.19 2.35
C GLN A 135 2.91 14.20 1.77
N VAL A 136 2.96 12.96 2.21
CA VAL A 136 2.02 11.92 1.79
C VAL A 136 0.66 12.21 2.40
N ARG A 137 -0.32 12.52 1.54
CA ARG A 137 -1.67 12.90 1.96
C ARG A 137 -2.64 11.73 2.05
N TYR A 138 -2.53 10.75 1.19
CA TYR A 138 -3.52 9.69 0.97
C TYR A 138 -3.13 8.41 1.66
N TRP A 139 -4.03 7.92 2.56
CA TRP A 139 -3.79 6.74 3.37
C TRP A 139 -5.03 5.86 3.46
N SER A 140 -4.88 4.57 3.16
CA SER A 140 -5.93 3.56 3.33
C SER A 140 -5.81 2.88 4.69
N LEU A 141 -6.94 2.78 5.38
CA LEU A 141 -7.07 2.07 6.66
C LEU A 141 -7.26 0.56 6.41
N GLY A 142 -6.17 -0.09 5.99
CA GLY A 142 -6.12 -1.50 5.65
C GLY A 142 -6.54 -1.82 4.22
N ASN A 143 -6.55 -3.12 3.91
CA ASN A 143 -6.95 -3.69 2.63
C ASN A 143 -7.92 -4.85 2.84
N GLU A 144 -9.12 -4.77 2.26
CA GLU A 144 -10.10 -5.88 2.21
C GLU A 144 -10.37 -6.55 3.56
N MET A 145 -10.42 -5.78 4.63
CA MET A 145 -10.47 -6.26 6.01
C MET A 145 -11.68 -7.15 6.34
N GLY A 146 -12.69 -7.14 5.48
CA GLY A 146 -13.86 -8.02 5.61
C GLY A 146 -13.66 -9.44 5.10
N TYR A 147 -12.60 -9.69 4.35
CA TYR A 147 -12.33 -11.02 3.76
C TYR A 147 -11.59 -11.97 4.69
N GLY A 148 -10.84 -11.45 5.62
CA GLY A 148 -10.04 -12.27 6.53
C GLY A 148 -8.87 -12.95 5.86
N HIS A 149 -8.24 -12.27 4.93
CA HIS A 149 -7.07 -12.81 4.23
C HIS A 149 -5.93 -13.17 5.16
N MET A 150 -5.70 -12.39 6.21
CA MET A 150 -4.54 -12.51 7.08
C MET A 150 -4.92 -12.75 8.54
N GLU A 151 -5.98 -12.08 9.02
CA GLU A 151 -6.35 -12.04 10.43
C GLU A 151 -7.68 -12.74 10.72
N GLY A 152 -8.21 -13.43 9.73
CA GLY A 152 -9.57 -13.93 9.79
C GLY A 152 -10.62 -12.85 9.48
N PRO A 153 -11.85 -13.23 9.16
CA PRO A 153 -12.89 -12.28 8.76
C PRO A 153 -13.25 -11.35 9.93
N MET A 154 -13.05 -10.05 9.71
CA MET A 154 -13.51 -9.03 10.64
C MET A 154 -14.99 -8.73 10.44
N THR A 155 -15.70 -8.51 11.53
CA THR A 155 -17.00 -7.86 11.44
C THR A 155 -16.85 -6.36 11.16
N PRO A 156 -17.87 -5.69 10.57
CA PRO A 156 -17.83 -4.24 10.38
C PRO A 156 -17.55 -3.46 11.68
N GLY A 157 -18.04 -3.95 12.81
CA GLY A 157 -17.79 -3.32 14.12
C GLY A 157 -16.35 -3.43 14.60
N GLN A 158 -15.72 -4.58 14.41
CA GLN A 158 -14.30 -4.78 14.72
C GLN A 158 -13.42 -3.88 13.85
N TYR A 159 -13.70 -3.82 12.54
CA TYR A 159 -13.00 -2.93 11.63
C TYR A 159 -13.10 -1.46 12.07
N VAL A 160 -14.30 -0.96 12.33
CA VAL A 160 -14.51 0.43 12.76
C VAL A 160 -13.75 0.74 14.05
N MET A 161 -13.76 -0.19 15.01
CA MET A 161 -13.02 -0.02 16.27
C MET A 161 -11.50 0.10 16.03
N LEU A 162 -10.93 -0.78 15.22
CA LEU A 162 -9.51 -0.74 14.87
C LEU A 162 -9.17 0.51 14.05
N ALA A 163 -9.95 0.79 13.02
CA ALA A 163 -9.75 1.95 12.16
C ALA A 163 -9.76 3.26 12.97
N ARG A 164 -10.68 3.43 13.93
CA ARG A 164 -10.71 4.60 14.81
C ARG A 164 -9.45 4.76 15.66
N ARG A 165 -8.90 3.66 16.17
CA ARG A 165 -7.65 3.71 16.96
C ARG A 165 -6.47 4.14 16.10
N GLN A 166 -6.31 3.51 14.94
CA GLN A 166 -5.24 3.84 14.00
C GLN A 166 -5.37 5.28 13.51
N MET A 167 -6.54 5.64 13.01
CA MET A 167 -6.84 6.98 12.49
C MET A 167 -6.53 8.07 13.52
N ARG A 168 -6.93 7.91 14.79
CA ARG A 168 -6.67 8.90 15.82
C ARG A 168 -5.16 9.14 15.99
N ALA A 169 -4.38 8.08 16.13
CA ALA A 169 -2.93 8.19 16.29
C ALA A 169 -2.26 8.84 15.05
N MET A 170 -2.73 8.50 13.85
CA MET A 170 -2.20 9.08 12.61
C MET A 170 -2.54 10.57 12.46
N LEU A 171 -3.79 10.97 12.78
CA LEU A 171 -4.24 12.35 12.70
C LEU A 171 -3.63 13.24 13.79
N ASP A 172 -3.26 12.69 14.93
CA ASP A 172 -2.51 13.43 15.98
C ASP A 172 -1.13 13.84 15.46
N VAL A 173 -0.54 13.09 14.53
CA VAL A 173 0.74 13.41 13.88
C VAL A 173 0.56 14.34 12.68
N SER A 174 -0.43 14.07 11.83
CA SER A 174 -0.69 14.84 10.61
C SER A 174 -2.20 15.03 10.40
N PRO A 175 -2.77 16.17 10.83
CA PRO A 175 -4.22 16.38 10.84
C PRO A 175 -4.88 16.44 9.45
N ASP A 176 -4.09 16.74 8.40
CA ASP A 176 -4.60 16.97 7.05
C ASP A 176 -4.65 15.70 6.17
N LEU A 177 -4.45 14.52 6.76
CA LEU A 177 -4.49 13.26 6.02
C LEU A 177 -5.85 13.03 5.35
N GLN A 178 -5.80 12.53 4.14
CA GLN A 178 -6.98 12.08 3.38
C GLN A 178 -7.12 10.57 3.56
N LEU A 179 -8.01 10.17 4.45
CA LEU A 179 -8.16 8.77 4.85
C LEU A 179 -9.22 8.07 4.01
N PHE A 180 -8.91 6.83 3.63
CA PHE A 180 -9.79 5.92 2.92
C PHE A 180 -10.16 4.76 3.84
N SER A 181 -11.44 4.43 3.92
CA SER A 181 -11.85 3.17 4.54
C SER A 181 -11.56 2.00 3.59
N SER A 182 -11.24 0.84 4.17
CA SER A 182 -11.22 -0.41 3.42
C SER A 182 -12.63 -0.70 2.93
N GLY A 183 -12.79 -0.84 1.61
CA GLY A 183 -14.08 -0.81 0.93
C GLY A 183 -15.05 -1.92 1.33
N PRO A 184 -16.31 -1.78 0.88
CA PRO A 184 -17.42 -2.62 1.27
C PRO A 184 -17.45 -3.98 0.57
N TYR A 185 -16.37 -4.49 0.11
CA TYR A 185 -16.39 -5.84 -0.44
C TYR A 185 -16.31 -6.84 0.73
N PRO A 186 -17.22 -7.80 0.83
CA PRO A 186 -18.31 -8.14 -0.08
C PRO A 186 -19.70 -7.67 0.38
N SER A 187 -19.90 -6.88 1.45
CA SER A 187 -21.24 -6.64 1.97
C SER A 187 -21.64 -5.17 2.05
N GLU A 188 -22.91 -4.89 1.72
CA GLU A 188 -23.54 -3.59 1.89
C GLU A 188 -23.50 -3.12 3.35
N GLU A 189 -23.68 -4.05 4.29
CA GLU A 189 -23.63 -3.77 5.73
C GLU A 189 -22.27 -3.20 6.15
N TRP A 190 -21.17 -3.79 5.64
CA TRP A 190 -19.82 -3.31 5.90
C TRP A 190 -19.64 -1.85 5.45
N GLY A 191 -19.97 -1.58 4.17
CA GLY A 191 -19.83 -0.24 3.62
C GLY A 191 -20.69 0.79 4.34
N THR A 192 -21.96 0.46 4.62
CA THR A 192 -22.88 1.33 5.33
C THR A 192 -22.40 1.64 6.75
N LYS A 193 -21.93 0.64 7.48
CA LYS A 193 -21.47 0.85 8.86
C LYS A 193 -20.16 1.64 8.90
N SER A 194 -19.18 1.28 8.09
CA SER A 194 -17.91 2.01 8.02
C SER A 194 -18.11 3.45 7.57
N ALA A 195 -18.94 3.70 6.55
CA ALA A 195 -19.25 5.04 6.09
C ALA A 195 -19.92 5.91 7.16
N LYS A 196 -20.90 5.36 7.91
CA LYS A 196 -21.57 6.11 8.97
C LYS A 196 -20.68 6.40 10.17
N GLU A 197 -19.93 5.39 10.61
CA GLU A 197 -19.19 5.47 11.88
C GLU A 197 -17.81 6.12 11.75
N LEU A 198 -17.25 6.22 10.53
CA LEU A 198 -15.97 6.85 10.26
C LEU A 198 -16.09 8.20 9.53
N ALA A 199 -17.30 8.64 9.17
CA ALA A 199 -17.56 9.82 8.31
C ALA A 199 -16.94 11.14 8.80
N GLU A 200 -16.68 11.26 10.10
CA GLU A 200 -16.09 12.47 10.66
C GLU A 200 -14.69 12.76 10.09
N ASN A 201 -13.90 11.71 9.90
CA ASN A 201 -12.49 11.84 9.50
C ASN A 201 -12.12 11.06 8.24
N VAL A 202 -13.00 10.17 7.76
CA VAL A 202 -12.80 9.36 6.56
C VAL A 202 -13.76 9.83 5.48
N LYS A 203 -13.20 10.41 4.41
CA LYS A 203 -14.00 10.99 3.32
C LYS A 203 -14.15 10.07 2.12
N TYR A 204 -13.33 9.04 2.04
CA TYR A 204 -13.23 8.16 0.88
C TYR A 204 -13.39 6.69 1.31
N ALA A 205 -13.88 5.88 0.39
CA ALA A 205 -13.91 4.43 0.53
C ALA A 205 -13.29 3.78 -0.70
N SER A 206 -12.47 2.76 -0.52
CA SER A 206 -12.05 1.93 -1.62
C SER A 206 -13.15 0.91 -1.95
N LEU A 207 -13.41 0.71 -3.23
CA LEU A 207 -14.30 -0.32 -3.72
C LEU A 207 -13.50 -1.28 -4.58
N HIS A 208 -13.56 -2.57 -4.25
CA HIS A 208 -12.93 -3.62 -5.03
C HIS A 208 -14.03 -4.44 -5.71
N HIS A 209 -13.95 -4.58 -7.01
CA HIS A 209 -14.89 -5.35 -7.81
C HIS A 209 -14.14 -6.25 -8.78
N TYR A 210 -14.48 -7.53 -8.78
CA TYR A 210 -13.91 -8.53 -9.68
C TYR A 210 -14.99 -9.09 -10.56
N THR A 211 -14.74 -9.12 -11.87
CA THR A 211 -15.57 -9.82 -12.83
C THR A 211 -14.76 -10.97 -13.41
N TYR A 212 -15.24 -12.17 -13.21
CA TYR A 212 -14.63 -13.37 -13.76
C TYR A 212 -15.30 -13.72 -15.06
N VAL A 213 -14.54 -13.64 -16.14
CA VAL A 213 -14.97 -14.14 -17.46
C VAL A 213 -14.23 -15.43 -17.72
N PRO A 214 -14.91 -16.56 -17.96
CA PRO A 214 -14.23 -17.78 -18.39
C PRO A 214 -13.45 -17.51 -19.67
N LEU A 215 -12.14 -17.64 -19.63
CA LEU A 215 -11.29 -17.49 -20.79
C LEU A 215 -11.18 -18.84 -21.47
N ASP A 216 -11.83 -18.99 -22.63
CA ASP A 216 -11.59 -20.11 -23.51
C ASP A 216 -10.44 -19.72 -24.46
N TYR A 217 -9.25 -20.17 -24.14
CA TYR A 217 -8.05 -19.95 -24.96
C TYR A 217 -8.02 -20.90 -26.19
N SER A 218 -9.05 -21.70 -26.40
CA SER A 218 -9.08 -22.66 -27.51
C SER A 218 -9.39 -22.01 -28.87
N SER A 219 -9.76 -20.73 -28.92
CA SER A 219 -10.06 -20.03 -30.18
C SER A 219 -9.46 -18.61 -30.21
N ASP A 220 -8.98 -18.19 -31.38
CA ASP A 220 -8.53 -16.83 -31.68
C ASP A 220 -9.61 -15.75 -31.43
N GLU A 221 -10.86 -16.15 -31.41
CA GLU A 221 -12.03 -15.29 -31.23
C GLU A 221 -12.23 -14.94 -29.75
N ALA A 222 -11.90 -15.86 -28.83
CA ALA A 222 -11.93 -15.63 -27.41
C ALA A 222 -10.85 -14.62 -26.98
N ALA A 223 -9.67 -14.66 -27.58
CA ALA A 223 -8.58 -13.72 -27.31
C ALA A 223 -8.92 -12.28 -27.74
N LYS A 224 -9.76 -12.08 -28.75
CA LYS A 224 -10.18 -10.76 -29.24
C LYS A 224 -11.26 -10.09 -28.37
N ASN A 225 -11.99 -10.87 -27.60
CA ASN A 225 -13.08 -10.37 -26.75
C ASN A 225 -12.64 -10.07 -25.31
N THR A 226 -11.34 -10.19 -25.02
CA THR A 226 -10.77 -10.02 -23.68
C THR A 226 -9.93 -8.73 -23.54
N CYS A 227 -9.90 -7.89 -24.56
CA CYS A 227 -9.23 -6.57 -24.51
C CYS A 227 -10.24 -5.45 -24.31
#